data_e2580b0165beb2890fed0995e69151db
#
_entry.id   e2580b0165beb2890fed0995e69151db
#
_cell.length_a   1.000
_cell.length_b   1.000
_cell.length_c   1.000
_cell.angle_alpha   90.00
_cell.angle_beta   90.00
_cell.angle_gamma   90.00
#
_symmetry.space_group_name_H-M   'P 1'
#
loop_
_entity.id
_entity.type
_entity.pdbx_description
1 polymer ?
#
loop_
_entity_poly.entity_id
_entity_poly.type
_entity_poly.pdbx_seq_one_letter_code
_entity_poly.pdbx_strand_id
1 'polypeptide(L)'
;VPFSPLSRLSRRPAARGVAVLLASLLALAACGGSSENHPKGSTVQVKAGDKTCEVATVSLPAGAHRFAVTNTGSQVTEVYVYGEGDRIIGEVEDVGPGTSRDLTVELAAGNYQVACKPGMQGAGIRSALTVSAGTGS
;
A
#
# COMPACT_ATOMS: atom_id res chain seq x y z
N VAL A 1 10.10 60.73 -2.41
CA VAL A 1 10.38 61.64 -1.32
C VAL A 1 9.93 61.04 -0.01
N PRO A 2 10.74 61.16 1.00
CA PRO A 2 10.97 60.15 2.06
C PRO A 2 10.25 60.48 3.35
N PHE A 3 10.30 59.62 4.32
CA PHE A 3 10.54 59.95 5.74
C PHE A 3 10.48 58.69 6.62
N SER A 4 11.64 58.19 7.06
CA SER A 4 11.83 57.74 8.45
C SER A 4 11.88 58.97 9.36
N PRO A 5 11.90 58.93 10.70
CA PRO A 5 12.37 57.89 11.64
C PRO A 5 11.62 57.81 13.00
N LEU A 6 12.11 57.03 13.92
CA LEU A 6 12.48 57.26 15.34
C LEU A 6 12.06 56.09 16.24
N SER A 7 13.00 55.29 16.58
CA SER A 7 13.64 55.13 17.89
C SER A 7 12.78 55.41 19.13
N ARG A 8 12.49 54.41 19.90
CA ARG A 8 12.50 54.55 21.38
C ARG A 8 13.06 53.31 22.04
N LEU A 9 14.21 53.52 22.61
CA LEU A 9 14.74 52.74 23.73
C LEU A 9 13.80 52.86 24.94
N SER A 10 13.54 51.80 25.64
CA SER A 10 13.24 51.87 27.08
C SER A 10 13.56 50.55 27.74
N ARG A 11 14.70 50.55 28.38
CA ARG A 11 15.03 50.24 29.79
C ARG A 11 14.49 48.94 30.39
N ARG A 12 15.46 48.08 30.67
CA ARG A 12 15.37 46.99 31.63
C ARG A 12 15.11 47.50 33.08
N PRO A 13 14.45 46.72 33.95
CA PRO A 13 15.09 46.45 35.21
C PRO A 13 15.32 44.95 35.46
N ALA A 14 16.43 44.70 36.08
CA ALA A 14 16.82 43.44 36.69
C ALA A 14 16.00 43.21 37.96
N ALA A 15 15.51 41.99 38.13
CA ALA A 15 15.12 41.50 39.45
C ALA A 15 15.65 40.08 39.60
N ARG A 16 16.32 39.94 40.72
CA ARG A 16 17.03 38.74 41.22
C ARG A 16 16.05 37.65 41.70
N GLY A 17 16.47 36.42 41.53
CA GLY A 17 16.32 35.38 42.57
C GLY A 17 15.10 34.49 42.40
N VAL A 18 15.33 33.28 42.11
CA VAL A 18 15.10 32.12 43.00
C VAL A 18 15.40 30.86 42.18
N ALA A 19 16.42 30.13 42.62
CA ALA A 19 16.71 28.80 42.14
C ALA A 19 15.65 27.83 42.67
N VAL A 20 14.88 27.23 41.78
CA VAL A 20 14.06 26.06 42.08
C VAL A 20 14.57 24.93 41.21
N LEU A 21 15.31 24.03 41.88
CA LEU A 21 15.66 22.72 41.36
C LEU A 21 14.36 21.91 41.25
N LEU A 22 13.85 21.77 40.05
CA LEU A 22 12.81 20.81 39.73
C LEU A 22 13.43 19.72 38.86
N ALA A 23 13.51 18.55 39.45
CA ALA A 23 13.92 17.30 38.83
C ALA A 23 13.05 17.03 37.61
N SER A 24 13.67 17.09 36.43
CA SER A 24 13.02 16.69 35.16
C SER A 24 12.96 15.19 35.11
N LEU A 25 11.77 14.61 35.35
CA LEU A 25 11.46 13.25 34.92
C LEU A 25 11.47 13.26 33.37
N LEU A 26 12.46 12.60 32.81
CA LEU A 26 12.43 12.19 31.36
C LEU A 26 11.33 11.15 31.24
N ALA A 27 10.16 11.57 30.79
CA ALA A 27 9.21 10.67 30.20
C ALA A 27 9.75 10.26 28.82
N LEU A 28 10.31 9.04 28.68
CA LEU A 28 10.52 8.40 27.41
C LEU A 28 9.13 8.17 26.80
N ALA A 29 8.73 9.03 25.87
CA ALA A 29 7.65 8.74 24.96
C ALA A 29 8.13 7.58 24.05
N ALA A 30 7.74 6.36 24.42
CA ALA A 30 7.82 5.24 23.50
C ALA A 30 6.95 5.60 22.29
N CYS A 31 7.58 5.90 21.15
CA CYS A 31 6.92 5.88 19.87
C CYS A 31 6.44 4.44 19.65
N GLY A 32 5.18 4.19 20.02
CA GLY A 32 4.47 3.00 19.62
C GLY A 32 4.37 3.03 18.11
N GLY A 33 5.24 2.26 17.43
CA GLY A 33 5.06 1.96 16.04
C GLY A 33 3.68 1.33 15.89
N SER A 34 2.79 2.01 15.17
CA SER A 34 1.54 1.43 14.71
C SER A 34 1.92 0.26 13.82
N SER A 35 1.89 -0.95 14.37
CA SER A 35 1.82 -2.14 13.55
C SER A 35 0.51 -2.01 12.77
N GLU A 36 0.59 -1.56 11.53
CA GLU A 36 -0.49 -1.73 10.60
C GLU A 36 -0.78 -3.23 10.58
N ASN A 37 -1.90 -3.62 11.18
CA ASN A 37 -2.45 -4.96 11.05
C ASN A 37 -2.83 -5.13 9.58
N HIS A 38 -1.86 -5.52 8.77
CA HIS A 38 -2.12 -6.07 7.46
C HIS A 38 -2.94 -7.34 7.71
N PRO A 39 -4.09 -7.48 7.07
CA PRO A 39 -4.89 -8.68 7.20
C PRO A 39 -3.98 -9.89 6.97
N LYS A 40 -4.13 -10.92 7.79
CA LYS A 40 -3.38 -12.19 7.69
C LYS A 40 -3.77 -12.96 6.42
N GLY A 41 -3.66 -12.32 5.28
CA GLY A 41 -3.83 -12.93 3.98
C GLY A 41 -2.49 -13.42 3.43
N SER A 42 -2.49 -14.45 2.64
CA SER A 42 -1.30 -14.88 1.93
C SER A 42 -0.91 -13.84 0.87
N THR A 43 0.40 -13.68 0.67
CA THR A 43 0.91 -12.91 -0.46
C THR A 43 1.01 -13.82 -1.67
N VAL A 44 0.38 -13.44 -2.75
CA VAL A 44 0.41 -14.13 -4.05
C VAL A 44 1.31 -13.34 -4.99
N GLN A 45 2.40 -13.96 -5.45
CA GLN A 45 3.26 -13.32 -6.45
C GLN A 45 2.63 -13.42 -7.84
N VAL A 46 2.61 -12.31 -8.56
CA VAL A 46 2.15 -12.23 -9.96
C VAL A 46 3.25 -11.62 -10.81
N LYS A 47 3.68 -12.34 -11.84
CA LYS A 47 4.60 -11.82 -12.84
C LYS A 47 3.84 -11.54 -14.13
N ALA A 48 3.71 -10.28 -14.46
CA ALA A 48 3.05 -9.80 -15.65
C ALA A 48 4.08 -9.57 -16.77
N GLY A 49 4.17 -10.49 -17.71
CA GLY A 49 5.01 -10.36 -18.90
C GLY A 49 4.22 -9.90 -20.12
N ASP A 50 4.91 -9.64 -21.24
CA ASP A 50 4.25 -9.21 -22.48
C ASP A 50 3.33 -10.29 -23.10
N LYS A 51 3.59 -11.57 -22.77
CA LYS A 51 2.82 -12.73 -23.28
C LYS A 51 2.47 -13.74 -22.20
N THR A 52 2.76 -13.43 -20.91
CA THR A 52 2.54 -14.32 -19.79
C THR A 52 1.90 -13.59 -18.63
N CYS A 53 1.09 -14.31 -17.84
CA CYS A 53 0.54 -13.87 -16.58
C CYS A 53 0.75 -15.01 -15.58
N GLU A 54 1.89 -15.02 -14.90
CA GLU A 54 2.28 -16.09 -13.98
C GLU A 54 1.78 -15.76 -12.58
N VAL A 55 0.93 -16.61 -12.04
CA VAL A 55 0.40 -16.52 -10.67
C VAL A 55 1.00 -17.66 -9.85
N ALA A 56 1.74 -17.34 -8.79
CA ALA A 56 2.50 -18.30 -8.00
C ALA A 56 1.65 -19.39 -7.33
N THR A 57 0.38 -19.13 -7.10
CA THR A 57 -0.58 -20.12 -6.61
C THR A 57 -1.93 -19.94 -7.28
N VAL A 58 -2.58 -21.04 -7.59
CA VAL A 58 -3.89 -21.10 -8.23
C VAL A 58 -5.00 -21.53 -7.27
N SER A 59 -4.67 -21.73 -6.00
CA SER A 59 -5.62 -22.09 -4.95
C SER A 59 -5.34 -21.33 -3.66
N LEU A 60 -6.36 -20.69 -3.10
CA LEU A 60 -6.30 -19.88 -1.88
C LEU A 60 -7.47 -20.26 -0.95
N PRO A 61 -7.35 -20.06 0.37
CA PRO A 61 -8.51 -20.02 1.26
C PRO A 61 -9.28 -18.71 1.07
N ALA A 62 -10.54 -18.66 1.46
CA ALA A 62 -11.31 -17.42 1.52
C ALA A 62 -10.67 -16.44 2.53
N GLY A 63 -10.73 -15.15 2.22
CA GLY A 63 -10.18 -14.07 3.05
C GLY A 63 -9.45 -13.00 2.26
N ALA A 64 -8.74 -12.14 2.99
CA ALA A 64 -7.94 -11.07 2.43
C ALA A 64 -6.63 -11.59 1.83
N HIS A 65 -6.29 -11.19 0.63
CA HIS A 65 -5.05 -11.56 -0.06
C HIS A 65 -4.38 -10.35 -0.68
N ARG A 66 -3.05 -10.36 -0.65
CA ARG A 66 -2.22 -9.36 -1.32
C ARG A 66 -1.58 -9.99 -2.55
N PHE A 67 -1.88 -9.46 -3.71
CA PHE A 67 -1.22 -9.81 -4.97
C PHE A 67 -0.03 -8.85 -5.16
N ALA A 68 1.18 -9.38 -5.04
CA ALA A 68 2.40 -8.62 -5.30
C ALA A 68 2.72 -8.74 -6.79
N VAL A 69 2.34 -7.72 -7.54
CA VAL A 69 2.48 -7.69 -9.00
C VAL A 69 3.83 -7.12 -9.38
N THR A 70 4.58 -7.84 -10.20
CA THR A 70 5.81 -7.37 -10.83
C THR A 70 5.66 -7.40 -12.33
N ASN A 71 5.88 -6.27 -12.99
CA ASN A 71 5.90 -6.22 -14.44
C ASN A 71 7.27 -6.68 -14.96
N THR A 72 7.29 -7.85 -15.59
CA THR A 72 8.48 -8.44 -16.22
C THR A 72 8.50 -8.26 -17.73
N GLY A 73 7.50 -7.57 -18.27
CA GLY A 73 7.40 -7.22 -19.68
C GLY A 73 8.07 -5.89 -20.04
N SER A 74 7.90 -5.49 -21.28
CA SER A 74 8.46 -4.25 -21.85
C SER A 74 7.44 -3.10 -21.92
N GLN A 75 6.17 -3.37 -21.70
CA GLN A 75 5.07 -2.41 -21.77
C GLN A 75 4.50 -2.16 -20.36
N VAL A 76 3.94 -0.98 -20.13
CA VAL A 76 3.11 -0.73 -18.94
C VAL A 76 1.97 -1.75 -18.92
N THR A 77 1.64 -2.28 -17.75
CA THR A 77 0.58 -3.29 -17.60
C THR A 77 -0.40 -2.94 -16.49
N GLU A 78 -1.58 -3.52 -16.58
CA GLU A 78 -2.59 -3.59 -15.54
C GLU A 78 -2.77 -5.03 -15.11
N VAL A 79 -3.17 -5.26 -13.86
CA VAL A 79 -3.56 -6.58 -13.38
C VAL A 79 -4.90 -6.50 -12.67
N TYR A 80 -5.79 -7.38 -13.08
CA TYR A 80 -7.15 -7.50 -12.55
C TYR A 80 -7.35 -8.83 -11.84
N VAL A 81 -8.19 -8.83 -10.83
CA VAL A 81 -8.82 -10.02 -10.29
C VAL A 81 -10.30 -9.96 -10.68
N TYR A 82 -10.72 -10.89 -11.52
CA TYR A 82 -12.10 -11.03 -11.96
C TYR A 82 -12.81 -12.17 -11.21
N GLY A 83 -14.04 -11.92 -10.81
CA GLY A 83 -14.99 -12.92 -10.37
C GLY A 83 -15.86 -13.41 -11.53
N GLU A 84 -16.94 -14.11 -11.20
CA GLU A 84 -17.90 -14.63 -12.16
C GLU A 84 -18.49 -13.51 -13.05
N GLY A 85 -18.63 -13.80 -14.36
CA GLY A 85 -19.15 -12.86 -15.34
C GLY A 85 -18.23 -11.65 -15.59
N ASP A 86 -16.92 -11.81 -15.44
CA ASP A 86 -15.92 -10.75 -15.57
C ASP A 86 -16.13 -9.55 -14.62
N ARG A 87 -16.78 -9.79 -13.48
CA ARG A 87 -16.94 -8.76 -12.46
C ARG A 87 -15.57 -8.43 -11.85
N ILE A 88 -15.18 -7.17 -11.90
CA ILE A 88 -13.94 -6.70 -11.28
C ILE A 88 -14.06 -6.79 -9.76
N ILE A 89 -13.17 -7.54 -9.12
CA ILE A 89 -13.01 -7.62 -7.67
C ILE A 89 -11.99 -6.60 -7.19
N GLY A 90 -10.94 -6.42 -7.97
CA GLY A 90 -9.93 -5.41 -7.75
C GLY A 90 -8.96 -5.35 -8.93
N GLU A 91 -8.22 -4.25 -8.98
CA GLU A 91 -7.28 -3.97 -10.05
C GLU A 91 -6.10 -3.14 -9.54
N VAL A 92 -4.98 -3.26 -10.22
CA VAL A 92 -3.83 -2.36 -10.09
C VAL A 92 -3.39 -1.97 -11.49
N GLU A 93 -3.27 -0.66 -11.69
CA GLU A 93 -2.98 -0.05 -12.98
C GLU A 93 -1.57 0.56 -13.00
N ASP A 94 -1.11 0.97 -14.18
CA ASP A 94 0.14 1.72 -14.38
C ASP A 94 1.37 1.05 -13.77
N VAL A 95 1.48 -0.27 -13.86
CA VAL A 95 2.68 -0.99 -13.44
C VAL A 95 3.71 -0.90 -14.56
N GLY A 96 4.68 0.00 -14.42
CA GLY A 96 5.75 0.20 -15.42
C GLY A 96 6.70 -1.00 -15.53
N PRO A 97 7.40 -1.16 -16.67
CA PRO A 97 8.40 -2.22 -16.84
C PRO A 97 9.42 -2.26 -15.72
N GLY A 98 9.68 -3.44 -15.17
CA GLY A 98 10.63 -3.66 -14.08
C GLY A 98 10.16 -3.15 -12.71
N THR A 99 8.96 -2.61 -12.58
CA THR A 99 8.42 -2.13 -11.31
C THR A 99 7.43 -3.12 -10.69
N SER A 100 7.10 -2.91 -9.41
CA SER A 100 6.13 -3.71 -8.69
C SER A 100 5.08 -2.83 -8.00
N ARG A 101 3.85 -3.36 -7.89
CA ARG A 101 2.75 -2.78 -7.13
C ARG A 101 1.95 -3.86 -6.44
N ASP A 102 1.31 -3.51 -5.35
CA ASP A 102 0.45 -4.42 -4.59
C ASP A 102 -1.03 -4.14 -4.86
N LEU A 103 -1.79 -5.23 -4.99
CA LEU A 103 -3.25 -5.22 -5.03
C LEU A 103 -3.77 -6.05 -3.86
N THR A 104 -4.58 -5.46 -2.98
CA THR A 104 -5.23 -6.19 -1.89
C THR A 104 -6.70 -6.36 -2.18
N VAL A 105 -7.19 -7.58 -2.08
CA VAL A 105 -8.61 -7.93 -2.29
C VAL A 105 -9.09 -8.91 -1.24
N GLU A 106 -10.38 -8.83 -0.93
CA GLU A 106 -11.10 -9.83 -0.12
C GLU A 106 -11.79 -10.82 -1.06
N LEU A 107 -11.49 -12.10 -0.92
CA LEU A 107 -12.02 -13.16 -1.78
C LEU A 107 -12.89 -14.13 -0.98
N ALA A 108 -14.17 -14.24 -1.35
CA ALA A 108 -15.03 -15.33 -0.90
C ALA A 108 -14.70 -16.63 -1.63
N ALA A 109 -15.17 -17.77 -1.12
CA ALA A 109 -15.05 -19.04 -1.84
C ALA A 109 -15.69 -18.94 -3.23
N GLY A 110 -14.98 -19.39 -4.27
CA GLY A 110 -15.44 -19.29 -5.65
C GLY A 110 -14.31 -19.43 -6.66
N ASN A 111 -14.66 -19.22 -7.94
CA ASN A 111 -13.72 -19.22 -9.05
C ASN A 111 -13.46 -17.79 -9.51
N TYR A 112 -12.19 -17.51 -9.74
CA TYR A 112 -11.69 -16.20 -10.13
C TYR A 112 -10.71 -16.34 -11.29
N GLN A 113 -10.34 -15.22 -11.87
CA GLN A 113 -9.28 -15.13 -12.86
C GLN A 113 -8.38 -13.94 -12.53
N VAL A 114 -7.08 -14.14 -12.60
CA VAL A 114 -6.10 -13.05 -12.60
C VAL A 114 -5.77 -12.75 -14.07
N ALA A 115 -5.90 -11.50 -14.48
CA ALA A 115 -5.63 -11.07 -15.86
C ALA A 115 -4.55 -10.00 -15.88
N CYS A 116 -3.47 -10.25 -16.61
CA CYS A 116 -2.43 -9.27 -16.89
C CYS A 116 -2.69 -8.65 -18.27
N LYS A 117 -2.68 -7.33 -18.37
CA LYS A 117 -2.97 -6.60 -19.62
C LYS A 117 -1.76 -5.76 -20.05
N PRO A 118 -0.78 -6.35 -20.73
CA PRO A 118 0.34 -5.60 -21.28
C PRO A 118 -0.15 -4.56 -22.27
N GLY A 119 0.37 -3.34 -22.20
CA GLY A 119 -0.09 -2.20 -22.97
C GLY A 119 -1.48 -1.69 -22.56
N MET A 120 -2.03 -2.16 -21.42
CA MET A 120 -3.32 -1.74 -20.87
C MET A 120 -4.49 -1.94 -21.85
N GLN A 121 -4.47 -3.03 -22.62
CA GLN A 121 -5.42 -3.28 -23.69
C GLN A 121 -6.00 -4.70 -23.69
N GLY A 122 -7.21 -4.82 -24.26
CA GLY A 122 -7.86 -6.10 -24.51
C GLY A 122 -8.34 -6.83 -23.26
N ALA A 123 -8.65 -8.12 -23.44
CA ALA A 123 -9.15 -8.99 -22.36
C ALA A 123 -8.07 -9.45 -21.38
N GLY A 124 -6.79 -9.24 -21.73
CA GLY A 124 -5.65 -9.67 -20.94
C GLY A 124 -5.32 -11.16 -21.11
N ILE A 125 -4.16 -11.51 -20.56
CA ILE A 125 -3.71 -12.90 -20.45
C ILE A 125 -4.21 -13.40 -19.10
N ARG A 126 -4.99 -14.48 -19.07
CA ARG A 126 -5.74 -14.91 -17.90
C ARG A 126 -5.19 -16.19 -17.29
N SER A 127 -5.11 -16.22 -15.97
CA SER A 127 -4.79 -17.39 -15.15
C SER A 127 -5.96 -17.68 -14.20
N ALA A 128 -6.39 -18.93 -14.14
CA ALA A 128 -7.45 -19.35 -13.23
C ALA A 128 -6.97 -19.30 -11.75
N LEU A 129 -7.88 -18.96 -10.87
CA LEU A 129 -7.65 -18.95 -9.42
C LEU A 129 -8.89 -19.50 -8.73
N THR A 130 -8.72 -20.53 -7.89
CA THR A 130 -9.80 -21.10 -7.10
C THR A 130 -9.65 -20.70 -5.63
N VAL A 131 -10.73 -20.26 -5.02
CA VAL A 131 -10.77 -19.92 -3.60
C VAL A 131 -11.70 -20.90 -2.90
N SER A 132 -11.14 -21.66 -1.94
CA SER A 132 -11.90 -22.59 -1.11
C SER A 132 -12.51 -21.88 0.10
N ALA A 133 -13.59 -22.43 0.66
CA ALA A 133 -14.09 -21.98 1.95
C ALA A 133 -12.96 -22.11 2.98
N GLY A 134 -12.70 -21.03 3.72
CA GLY A 134 -11.75 -21.08 4.82
C GLY A 134 -12.22 -22.10 5.85
N THR A 135 -11.33 -22.96 6.30
CA THR A 135 -11.60 -23.80 7.47
C THR A 135 -11.64 -22.87 8.66
N GLY A 136 -12.85 -22.50 9.08
CA GLY A 136 -13.03 -21.74 10.32
C GLY A 136 -12.44 -22.54 11.48
N SER A 137 -11.49 -21.95 12.16
CA SER A 137 -10.99 -22.43 13.45
C SER A 137 -11.77 -21.77 14.56
#